data_db4496c2640f6695963871f60fa97a87
#
_entry.id   db4496c2640f6695963871f60fa97a87
#
_cell.length_a   1.000
_cell.length_b   1.000
_cell.length_c   1.000
_cell.angle_alpha   90.00
_cell.angle_beta   90.00
_cell.angle_gamma   90.00
#
_symmetry.space_group_name_H-M   'P 1'
#
loop_
_entity.id
_entity.type
_entity.pdbx_description
1 polymer ?
#
loop_
_entity_poly.entity_id
_entity_poly.type
_entity_poly.pdbx_seq_one_letter_code
_entity_poly.pdbx_strand_id
1 'polypeptide(L)'
;MVTRCVTCALAASLLATLARADEVQIEVPLLANGFDPIPLTGWRIGALELRDPHVYYSFGVCLDVTDTLNTDLQQQLDADANGDGIYDSSALELMLPRQNGSVNVFGSSDGNCTTAATPQCTPGTSPPSWRWYESVTVTPPTVCLGALPGTTSGYTPPVPAPAAQCFVTTSLDTTVALGTLSIPLWDTQLAAPWPAVTGSTSGGLMRGFLREADADQITVDLGTGPVTLSSVLPGGTGSCATNVTHGLDSDRNEPGWWMYLEYRLDAVSLTGF
;
A
#
# COMPACT_ATOMS: atom_id res chain seq x y z
N MET A 1 6.08 -58.19 -34.29
CA MET A 1 7.33 -57.46 -34.08
C MET A 1 6.97 -56.04 -33.64
N VAL A 2 6.99 -55.78 -32.34
CA VAL A 2 6.48 -54.54 -31.71
C VAL A 2 7.68 -53.74 -31.26
N THR A 3 7.92 -52.58 -31.88
CA THR A 3 8.97 -51.65 -31.48
C THR A 3 8.33 -50.52 -30.69
N ARG A 4 8.54 -50.47 -29.40
CA ARG A 4 8.14 -49.36 -28.51
C ARG A 4 9.12 -48.22 -28.66
N CYS A 5 8.62 -47.06 -29.04
CA CYS A 5 9.34 -45.80 -29.00
C CYS A 5 9.09 -45.16 -27.62
N VAL A 6 10.15 -45.00 -26.83
CA VAL A 6 10.12 -44.33 -25.53
C VAL A 6 10.43 -42.87 -25.78
N THR A 7 9.43 -42.01 -25.64
CA THR A 7 9.61 -40.56 -25.68
C THR A 7 9.97 -40.06 -24.29
N CYS A 8 11.23 -39.69 -24.09
CA CYS A 8 11.65 -38.97 -22.92
C CYS A 8 11.09 -37.54 -22.97
N ALA A 9 10.15 -37.23 -22.10
CA ALA A 9 9.73 -35.88 -21.81
C ALA A 9 10.68 -35.30 -20.74
N LEU A 10 11.59 -34.41 -21.13
CA LEU A 10 12.32 -33.55 -20.19
C LEU A 10 11.35 -32.46 -19.75
N ALA A 11 10.83 -32.59 -18.54
CA ALA A 11 10.18 -31.50 -17.82
C ALA A 11 11.27 -30.60 -17.25
N ALA A 12 11.55 -29.48 -17.91
CA ALA A 12 12.36 -28.40 -17.35
C ALA A 12 11.51 -27.67 -16.32
N SER A 13 11.70 -28.00 -15.04
CA SER A 13 11.16 -27.24 -13.93
C SER A 13 11.94 -25.93 -13.82
N LEU A 14 11.42 -24.84 -14.36
CA LEU A 14 11.86 -23.51 -14.02
C LEU A 14 11.39 -23.23 -12.59
N LEU A 15 12.25 -23.45 -11.62
CA LEU A 15 12.12 -22.90 -10.27
C LEU A 15 12.32 -21.39 -10.37
N ALA A 16 11.23 -20.66 -10.51
CA ALA A 16 11.22 -19.23 -10.19
C ALA A 16 11.45 -19.12 -8.68
N THR A 17 12.68 -18.84 -8.29
CA THR A 17 12.99 -18.38 -6.94
C THR A 17 12.44 -16.97 -6.79
N LEU A 18 11.17 -16.88 -6.42
CA LEU A 18 10.62 -15.67 -5.83
C LEU A 18 11.46 -15.41 -4.58
N ALA A 19 12.19 -14.30 -4.57
CA ALA A 19 12.80 -13.79 -3.35
C ALA A 19 11.66 -13.59 -2.35
N ARG A 20 11.48 -14.55 -1.44
CA ARG A 20 10.61 -14.38 -0.29
C ARG A 20 11.24 -13.28 0.54
N ALA A 21 10.55 -12.15 0.68
CA ALA A 21 10.79 -11.26 1.80
C ALA A 21 10.69 -12.16 3.04
N ASP A 22 11.71 -12.12 3.89
CA ASP A 22 11.74 -12.92 5.11
C ASP A 22 10.46 -12.63 5.91
N GLU A 23 9.62 -13.65 6.04
CA GLU A 23 8.44 -13.62 6.91
C GLU A 23 8.95 -13.64 8.35
N VAL A 24 9.03 -12.47 8.96
CA VAL A 24 9.50 -12.33 10.33
C VAL A 24 8.37 -12.71 11.27
N GLN A 25 8.51 -13.82 11.95
CA GLN A 25 7.68 -14.15 13.10
C GLN A 25 8.00 -13.15 14.21
N ILE A 26 7.07 -12.26 14.53
CA ILE A 26 7.22 -11.37 15.67
C ILE A 26 6.89 -12.16 16.91
N GLU A 27 7.91 -12.71 17.57
CA GLU A 27 7.76 -13.03 18.98
C GLU A 27 7.67 -11.70 19.72
N VAL A 28 6.45 -11.30 20.08
CA VAL A 28 6.25 -10.19 21.01
C VAL A 28 7.02 -10.57 22.27
N PRO A 29 8.07 -9.82 22.66
CA PRO A 29 8.79 -10.15 23.87
C PRO A 29 7.81 -10.03 25.03
N LEU A 30 7.35 -11.16 25.53
CA LEU A 30 6.74 -11.25 26.85
C LEU A 30 7.78 -10.63 27.79
N LEU A 31 7.49 -9.43 28.29
CA LEU A 31 8.34 -8.81 29.31
C LEU A 31 8.43 -9.83 30.45
N ALA A 32 9.61 -10.41 30.64
CA ALA A 32 9.89 -11.53 31.52
C ALA A 32 9.67 -11.20 33.03
N ASN A 33 8.92 -10.15 33.35
CA ASN A 33 8.74 -9.60 34.68
C ASN A 33 7.29 -9.74 35.21
N GLY A 34 6.43 -10.52 34.56
CA GLY A 34 5.10 -10.85 35.14
C GLY A 34 4.12 -9.68 35.21
N PHE A 35 4.35 -8.60 34.47
CA PHE A 35 3.40 -7.51 34.35
C PHE A 35 2.40 -7.83 33.24
N ASP A 36 1.15 -7.40 33.44
CA ASP A 36 0.07 -7.57 32.48
C ASP A 36 0.51 -7.21 31.06
N PRO A 37 0.08 -7.96 30.03
CA PRO A 37 0.45 -7.68 28.66
C PRO A 37 0.04 -6.23 28.33
N ILE A 38 1.03 -5.40 27.99
CA ILE A 38 0.73 -4.05 27.47
C ILE A 38 -0.10 -4.26 26.21
N PRO A 39 -1.33 -3.75 26.15
CA PRO A 39 -2.14 -3.92 24.95
C PRO A 39 -1.36 -3.36 23.75
N LEU A 40 -1.09 -4.19 22.76
CA LEU A 40 -0.44 -3.77 21.54
C LEU A 40 -1.37 -2.82 20.81
N THR A 41 -0.95 -1.58 20.65
CA THR A 41 -1.65 -0.61 19.80
C THR A 41 -1.13 -0.78 18.40
N GLY A 42 -2.03 -1.14 17.50
CA GLY A 42 -1.79 -1.12 16.07
C GLY A 42 -2.55 0.02 15.41
N TRP A 43 -2.35 0.12 14.14
CA TRP A 43 -2.95 1.14 13.29
C TRP A 43 -3.54 0.46 12.07
N ARG A 44 -4.76 0.86 11.69
CA ARG A 44 -5.38 0.47 10.43
C ARG A 44 -5.28 1.64 9.45
N ILE A 45 -4.97 1.37 8.18
CA ILE A 45 -5.16 2.37 7.13
C ILE A 45 -6.67 2.56 6.98
N GLY A 46 -7.17 3.70 7.47
CA GLY A 46 -8.61 4.04 7.48
C GLY A 46 -9.02 4.97 6.35
N ALA A 47 -8.07 5.55 5.63
CA ALA A 47 -8.31 6.27 4.37
C ALA A 47 -7.10 6.16 3.47
N LEU A 48 -7.35 6.15 2.16
CA LEU A 48 -6.32 6.12 1.13
C LEU A 48 -6.81 6.93 -0.08
N GLU A 49 -6.03 7.92 -0.51
CA GLU A 49 -6.37 8.79 -1.61
C GLU A 49 -5.17 8.95 -2.55
N LEU A 50 -5.37 8.71 -3.84
CA LEU A 50 -4.39 9.02 -4.86
C LEU A 50 -4.28 10.55 -5.01
N ARG A 51 -3.05 11.08 -4.87
CA ARG A 51 -2.75 12.50 -4.99
C ARG A 51 -2.05 12.85 -6.30
N ASP A 52 -1.20 11.96 -6.80
CA ASP A 52 -0.50 12.10 -8.08
C ASP A 52 -0.01 10.69 -8.51
N PRO A 53 -0.08 10.33 -9.80
CA PRO A 53 -0.76 11.07 -10.87
C PRO A 53 -2.28 11.03 -10.72
N HIS A 54 -2.96 11.99 -11.35
CA HIS A 54 -4.42 11.91 -11.52
C HIS A 54 -4.80 10.86 -12.58
N VAL A 55 -6.02 10.37 -12.51
CA VAL A 55 -6.59 9.45 -13.50
C VAL A 55 -7.60 10.15 -14.39
N TYR A 56 -7.58 9.81 -15.67
CA TYR A 56 -8.37 10.46 -16.70
C TYR A 56 -9.16 9.45 -17.51
N TYR A 57 -10.37 9.79 -17.85
CA TYR A 57 -11.21 8.97 -18.70
C TYR A 57 -11.84 9.75 -19.84
N SER A 58 -11.99 9.14 -21.03
CA SER A 58 -12.54 9.77 -22.22
C SER A 58 -14.02 9.50 -22.36
N PHE A 59 -14.83 10.56 -22.24
CA PHE A 59 -16.26 10.58 -22.56
C PHE A 59 -16.53 11.50 -23.77
N GLY A 60 -15.70 11.41 -24.82
CA GLY A 60 -15.69 12.37 -25.91
C GLY A 60 -14.88 13.63 -25.60
N VAL A 61 -14.65 13.91 -24.34
CA VAL A 61 -13.66 14.83 -23.79
C VAL A 61 -12.87 14.09 -22.72
N CYS A 62 -11.63 14.51 -22.48
CA CYS A 62 -10.79 13.95 -21.45
C CYS A 62 -11.16 14.57 -20.10
N LEU A 63 -11.65 13.79 -19.16
CA LEU A 63 -12.08 14.23 -17.84
C LEU A 63 -11.18 13.63 -16.76
N ASP A 64 -10.81 14.44 -15.78
CA ASP A 64 -10.22 13.98 -14.54
C ASP A 64 -11.29 13.25 -13.71
N VAL A 65 -11.01 12.00 -13.36
CA VAL A 65 -11.92 11.12 -12.59
C VAL A 65 -11.24 10.60 -11.31
N THR A 66 -10.21 11.26 -10.86
CA THR A 66 -9.44 10.89 -9.66
C THR A 66 -10.31 10.82 -8.41
N ASP A 67 -11.24 11.76 -8.25
CA ASP A 67 -12.18 11.75 -7.11
C ASP A 67 -13.10 10.52 -7.13
N THR A 68 -13.47 10.03 -8.32
CA THR A 68 -14.22 8.78 -8.45
C THR A 68 -13.39 7.60 -7.98
N LEU A 69 -12.15 7.49 -8.45
CA LEU A 69 -11.23 6.44 -7.99
C LEU A 69 -11.02 6.51 -6.48
N ASN A 70 -10.78 7.68 -5.92
CA ASN A 70 -10.60 7.86 -4.47
C ASN A 70 -11.83 7.46 -3.67
N THR A 71 -13.03 7.74 -4.19
CA THR A 71 -14.29 7.29 -3.61
C THR A 71 -14.38 5.77 -3.60
N ASP A 72 -14.01 5.11 -4.71
CA ASP A 72 -14.03 3.66 -4.82
C ASP A 72 -12.98 3.00 -3.90
N LEU A 73 -11.79 3.58 -3.80
CA LEU A 73 -10.75 3.13 -2.86
C LEU A 73 -11.25 3.19 -1.40
N GLN A 74 -11.91 4.29 -1.01
CA GLN A 74 -12.47 4.43 0.32
C GLN A 74 -13.60 3.43 0.56
N GLN A 75 -14.48 3.22 -0.41
CA GLN A 75 -15.55 2.22 -0.31
C GLN A 75 -14.99 0.80 -0.12
N GLN A 76 -13.90 0.46 -0.78
CA GLN A 76 -13.24 -0.85 -0.59
C GLN A 76 -12.58 -0.97 0.78
N LEU A 77 -11.99 0.10 1.31
CA LEU A 77 -11.44 0.11 2.67
C LEU A 77 -12.51 -0.05 3.74
N ASP A 78 -13.71 0.49 3.49
CA ASP A 78 -14.81 0.46 4.44
C ASP A 78 -15.81 -0.68 4.17
N ALA A 79 -15.53 -1.55 3.21
CA ALA A 79 -16.42 -2.63 2.82
C ALA A 79 -16.60 -3.67 3.95
N ASP A 80 -17.85 -4.04 4.18
CA ASP A 80 -18.35 -5.17 4.96
C ASP A 80 -19.52 -5.76 4.16
N ALA A 81 -19.19 -6.37 3.03
CA ALA A 81 -20.17 -6.78 2.03
C ALA A 81 -21.08 -7.92 2.50
N ASN A 82 -20.61 -8.74 3.43
CA ASN A 82 -21.36 -9.84 4.02
C ASN A 82 -22.18 -9.43 5.26
N GLY A 83 -21.93 -8.23 5.82
CA GLY A 83 -22.63 -7.66 6.96
C GLY A 83 -22.32 -8.35 8.29
N ASP A 84 -21.14 -8.95 8.43
CA ASP A 84 -20.74 -9.65 9.65
C ASP A 84 -20.10 -8.74 10.71
N GLY A 85 -19.95 -7.46 10.41
CA GLY A 85 -19.36 -6.46 11.29
C GLY A 85 -17.83 -6.47 11.26
N ILE A 86 -17.23 -7.06 10.22
CA ILE A 86 -15.78 -7.12 9.99
C ILE A 86 -15.50 -6.52 8.61
N TYR A 87 -14.51 -5.65 8.52
CA TYR A 87 -14.07 -5.14 7.21
C TYR A 87 -13.54 -6.28 6.33
N ASP A 88 -13.95 -6.31 5.06
CA ASP A 88 -13.50 -7.31 4.08
C ASP A 88 -11.99 -7.25 3.80
N SER A 89 -11.37 -6.09 4.07
CA SER A 89 -9.94 -5.85 3.91
C SER A 89 -9.42 -4.90 4.98
N SER A 90 -8.30 -5.23 5.59
CA SER A 90 -7.67 -4.35 6.58
C SER A 90 -6.16 -4.38 6.45
N ALA A 91 -5.59 -3.26 6.00
CA ALA A 91 -4.16 -3.03 6.05
C ALA A 91 -3.79 -2.49 7.45
N LEU A 92 -2.91 -3.21 8.13
CA LEU A 92 -2.49 -2.93 9.50
C LEU A 92 -1.03 -2.50 9.54
N GLU A 93 -0.73 -1.57 10.43
CA GLU A 93 0.63 -1.21 10.81
C GLU A 93 0.82 -1.41 12.31
N LEU A 94 1.88 -2.07 12.68
CA LEU A 94 2.33 -2.21 14.06
C LEU A 94 3.64 -1.44 14.23
N MET A 95 3.68 -0.54 15.20
CA MET A 95 4.84 0.29 15.47
C MET A 95 5.44 -0.08 16.82
N LEU A 96 6.66 -0.58 16.82
CA LEU A 96 7.39 -0.94 18.03
C LEU A 96 8.52 0.06 18.27
N PRO A 97 8.40 0.95 19.30
CA PRO A 97 9.45 1.90 19.65
C PRO A 97 10.75 1.18 20.06
N ARG A 98 11.88 1.74 19.63
CA ARG A 98 13.22 1.30 20.06
C ARG A 98 13.84 2.31 21.04
N GLN A 99 14.77 1.85 21.86
CA GLN A 99 15.43 2.70 22.85
C GLN A 99 16.27 3.85 22.25
N ASN A 100 16.66 3.74 20.98
CA ASN A 100 17.45 4.74 20.28
C ASN A 100 16.63 5.86 19.61
N GLY A 101 15.32 5.92 19.88
CA GLY A 101 14.40 6.88 19.26
C GLY A 101 13.96 6.52 17.83
N SER A 102 14.36 5.35 17.32
CA SER A 102 13.79 4.80 16.09
C SER A 102 12.57 3.96 16.40
N VAL A 103 11.86 3.54 15.36
CA VAL A 103 10.69 2.65 15.44
C VAL A 103 10.83 1.53 14.42
N ASN A 104 10.43 0.34 14.80
CA ASN A 104 10.17 -0.71 13.83
C ASN A 104 8.73 -0.61 13.37
N VAL A 105 8.51 -0.57 12.07
CA VAL A 105 7.19 -0.63 11.47
C VAL A 105 7.02 -1.99 10.82
N PHE A 106 5.91 -2.64 11.12
CA PHE A 106 5.50 -3.90 10.52
C PHE A 106 4.15 -3.69 9.86
N GLY A 107 3.99 -4.15 8.64
CA GLY A 107 2.74 -4.07 7.92
C GLY A 107 2.14 -5.45 7.69
N SER A 108 0.81 -5.54 7.72
CA SER A 108 0.05 -6.73 7.34
C SER A 108 -1.19 -6.31 6.57
N SER A 109 -1.54 -7.08 5.55
CA SER A 109 -2.78 -6.89 4.77
C SER A 109 -3.86 -7.91 5.07
N ASP A 110 -3.65 -8.78 6.07
CA ASP A 110 -4.54 -9.89 6.42
C ASP A 110 -5.22 -9.74 7.78
N GLY A 111 -5.38 -8.52 8.27
CA GLY A 111 -6.10 -8.25 9.51
C GLY A 111 -7.62 -8.40 9.37
N ASN A 112 -8.26 -8.99 10.38
CA ASN A 112 -9.71 -8.96 10.55
C ASN A 112 -10.06 -7.90 11.58
N CYS A 113 -10.54 -6.75 11.13
CA CYS A 113 -10.89 -5.61 11.99
C CYS A 113 -12.40 -5.43 12.04
N THR A 114 -12.95 -5.21 13.23
CA THR A 114 -14.38 -4.91 13.38
C THR A 114 -14.71 -3.53 12.86
N THR A 115 -15.94 -3.34 12.37
CA THR A 115 -16.47 -2.05 11.89
C THR A 115 -16.93 -1.12 13.03
N ALA A 116 -16.67 -1.49 14.28
CA ALA A 116 -17.04 -0.70 15.46
C ALA A 116 -16.27 0.63 15.51
N ALA A 117 -16.82 1.62 16.24
CA ALA A 117 -16.18 2.94 16.42
C ALA A 117 -14.78 2.87 17.06
N THR A 118 -14.47 1.81 17.79
CA THR A 118 -13.13 1.47 18.27
C THR A 118 -12.81 0.08 17.73
N PRO A 119 -12.22 -0.03 16.54
CA PRO A 119 -11.97 -1.31 15.91
C PRO A 119 -11.07 -2.22 16.75
N GLN A 120 -11.44 -3.48 16.82
CA GLN A 120 -10.58 -4.55 17.34
C GLN A 120 -10.14 -5.40 16.16
N CYS A 121 -8.85 -5.63 16.07
CA CYS A 121 -8.27 -6.41 14.99
C CYS A 121 -7.64 -7.70 15.53
N THR A 122 -7.85 -8.78 14.78
CA THR A 122 -7.21 -10.08 14.99
C THR A 122 -6.44 -10.45 13.72
N PRO A 123 -5.43 -11.34 13.79
CA PRO A 123 -4.79 -11.82 12.57
C PRO A 123 -5.76 -12.59 11.70
N GLY A 124 -5.74 -12.38 10.39
CA GLY A 124 -6.52 -13.14 9.42
C GLY A 124 -5.94 -14.53 9.17
N THR A 125 -4.65 -14.71 9.41
CA THR A 125 -3.93 -15.98 9.32
C THR A 125 -3.28 -16.34 10.66
N SER A 126 -2.98 -17.61 10.86
CA SER A 126 -2.24 -18.10 12.03
C SER A 126 -1.10 -19.02 11.57
N PRO A 127 0.17 -18.62 11.76
CA PRO A 127 0.66 -17.39 12.37
C PRO A 127 0.37 -16.14 11.52
N PRO A 128 0.29 -14.94 12.16
CA PRO A 128 0.10 -13.70 11.43
C PRO A 128 1.23 -13.44 10.44
N SER A 129 0.90 -12.99 9.23
CA SER A 129 1.90 -12.59 8.25
C SER A 129 2.21 -11.10 8.40
N TRP A 130 3.40 -10.80 8.89
CA TRP A 130 3.91 -9.44 9.01
C TRP A 130 5.10 -9.23 8.09
N ARG A 131 5.10 -8.12 7.36
CA ARG A 131 6.29 -7.63 6.68
C ARG A 131 6.99 -6.60 7.55
N TRP A 132 8.28 -6.78 7.76
CA TRP A 132 9.09 -5.81 8.48
C TRP A 132 9.55 -4.70 7.55
N TYR A 133 9.34 -3.47 7.99
CA TYR A 133 9.87 -2.27 7.36
C TYR A 133 10.84 -1.62 8.35
N GLU A 134 12.13 -1.61 8.03
CA GLU A 134 13.05 -0.81 8.82
C GLU A 134 12.67 0.65 8.68
N SER A 135 12.56 1.35 9.80
CA SER A 135 12.15 2.74 9.79
C SER A 135 13.08 3.61 10.63
N VAL A 136 13.19 4.85 10.23
CA VAL A 136 13.96 5.87 10.93
C VAL A 136 13.02 7.01 11.32
N THR A 137 13.03 7.39 12.61
CA THR A 137 12.39 8.63 13.03
C THR A 137 13.27 9.81 12.68
N VAL A 138 12.68 10.83 12.10
CA VAL A 138 13.38 12.05 11.71
C VAL A 138 12.96 13.19 12.62
N THR A 139 13.94 13.92 13.13
CA THR A 139 13.70 15.06 14.04
C THR A 139 13.35 16.32 13.23
N PRO A 140 12.40 17.16 13.70
CA PRO A 140 12.05 18.43 13.05
C PRO A 140 13.29 19.33 12.80
N PRO A 141 13.32 20.17 11.76
CA PRO A 141 12.25 20.50 10.80
C PRO A 141 12.26 19.67 9.52
N THR A 142 12.84 18.50 9.51
CA THR A 142 13.06 17.71 8.31
C THR A 142 11.78 17.00 7.84
N VAL A 143 11.53 17.03 6.55
CA VAL A 143 10.49 16.21 5.88
C VAL A 143 10.96 14.75 5.85
N CYS A 144 10.13 13.81 6.30
CA CYS A 144 10.46 12.39 6.31
C CYS A 144 10.39 11.77 4.90
N LEU A 145 9.36 12.12 4.16
CA LEU A 145 9.11 11.65 2.81
C LEU A 145 8.37 12.76 2.05
N GLY A 146 8.62 12.88 0.77
CA GLY A 146 7.92 13.80 -0.12
C GLY A 146 7.94 13.30 -1.55
N ALA A 147 7.33 14.06 -2.43
CA ALA A 147 7.42 13.79 -3.86
C ALA A 147 8.87 13.90 -4.34
N LEU A 148 9.23 13.07 -5.32
CA LEU A 148 10.51 13.18 -6.01
C LEU A 148 10.49 14.41 -6.93
N PRO A 149 11.61 15.12 -7.08
CA PRO A 149 11.67 16.27 -7.97
C PRO A 149 11.33 15.91 -9.42
N GLY A 150 10.38 16.62 -10.00
CA GLY A 150 10.01 16.45 -11.41
C GLY A 150 9.09 15.28 -11.71
N THR A 151 8.50 14.62 -10.70
CA THR A 151 7.61 13.45 -10.87
C THR A 151 6.16 13.74 -10.51
N THR A 152 5.79 15.00 -10.35
CA THR A 152 4.42 15.41 -10.01
C THR A 152 3.90 16.46 -10.97
N SER A 153 2.59 16.47 -11.18
CA SER A 153 1.90 17.49 -11.98
C SER A 153 1.46 18.71 -11.16
N GLY A 154 1.65 18.69 -9.84
CA GLY A 154 1.31 19.81 -8.97
C GLY A 154 -0.18 20.03 -8.81
N TYR A 155 -0.95 18.95 -8.71
CA TYR A 155 -2.40 18.97 -8.46
C TYR A 155 -2.76 19.57 -7.10
N THR A 156 -4.05 19.84 -6.92
CA THR A 156 -4.60 20.33 -5.65
C THR A 156 -5.68 19.36 -5.15
N PRO A 157 -5.60 18.85 -3.92
CA PRO A 157 -4.56 19.13 -2.90
C PRO A 157 -3.19 18.55 -3.28
N PRO A 158 -2.10 19.15 -2.82
CA PRO A 158 -0.76 18.69 -3.16
C PRO A 158 -0.42 17.36 -2.48
N VAL A 159 0.58 16.66 -3.01
CA VAL A 159 1.17 15.48 -2.35
C VAL A 159 1.62 15.85 -0.93
N PRO A 160 1.18 15.13 0.11
CA PRO A 160 1.59 15.41 1.48
C PRO A 160 3.10 15.19 1.67
N ALA A 161 3.66 15.93 2.61
CA ALA A 161 5.07 15.80 2.98
C ALA A 161 5.17 15.68 4.50
N PRO A 162 4.98 14.46 5.07
CA PRO A 162 5.07 14.24 6.51
C PRO A 162 6.36 14.82 7.08
N ALA A 163 6.22 15.70 8.05
CA ALA A 163 7.32 16.39 8.67
C ALA A 163 7.16 16.43 10.19
N ALA A 164 8.28 16.64 10.90
CA ALA A 164 8.33 16.82 12.35
C ALA A 164 7.75 15.66 13.17
N GLN A 165 8.59 14.89 13.84
CA GLN A 165 8.25 13.64 14.52
C GLN A 165 7.42 12.72 13.60
N CYS A 166 8.04 12.29 12.54
CA CYS A 166 7.48 11.34 11.60
C CYS A 166 8.42 10.14 11.46
N PHE A 167 7.89 9.04 10.97
CA PHE A 167 8.69 7.91 10.54
C PHE A 167 8.73 7.84 9.01
N VAL A 168 9.73 7.16 8.49
CA VAL A 168 9.81 6.73 7.09
C VAL A 168 10.40 5.33 7.04
N THR A 169 9.82 4.47 6.21
CA THR A 169 10.32 3.11 6.00
C THR A 169 11.48 3.10 5.00
N THR A 170 12.29 2.05 5.03
CA THR A 170 13.18 1.75 3.92
C THR A 170 12.37 1.41 2.67
N SER A 171 12.96 1.64 1.50
CA SER A 171 12.36 1.29 0.22
C SER A 171 12.27 -0.22 0.06
N LEU A 172 11.13 -0.72 -0.42
CA LEU A 172 10.94 -2.12 -0.79
C LEU A 172 9.90 -2.28 -1.90
N ASP A 173 10.02 -3.37 -2.66
CA ASP A 173 9.01 -3.74 -3.64
C ASP A 173 7.85 -4.43 -2.90
N THR A 174 6.63 -3.96 -3.11
CA THR A 174 5.43 -4.48 -2.43
C THR A 174 4.23 -4.51 -3.36
N THR A 175 3.13 -5.05 -2.88
CA THR A 175 1.83 -5.03 -3.57
C THR A 175 0.81 -4.41 -2.63
N VAL A 176 0.12 -3.38 -3.10
CA VAL A 176 -1.04 -2.80 -2.42
C VAL A 176 -2.26 -3.60 -2.86
N ALA A 177 -2.89 -4.31 -1.92
CA ALA A 177 -4.09 -5.10 -2.17
C ALA A 177 -5.30 -4.43 -1.50
N LEU A 178 -6.33 -4.13 -2.29
CA LEU A 178 -7.57 -3.51 -1.84
C LEU A 178 -8.74 -4.25 -2.51
N GLY A 179 -9.43 -5.09 -1.77
CA GLY A 179 -10.47 -5.94 -2.34
C GLY A 179 -9.92 -6.80 -3.50
N THR A 180 -10.45 -6.61 -4.70
CA THR A 180 -9.99 -7.29 -5.91
C THR A 180 -8.84 -6.57 -6.62
N LEU A 181 -8.53 -5.34 -6.24
CA LEU A 181 -7.47 -4.54 -6.84
C LEU A 181 -6.11 -4.93 -6.21
N SER A 182 -5.13 -5.20 -7.06
CA SER A 182 -3.78 -5.57 -6.65
C SER A 182 -2.78 -4.77 -7.48
N ILE A 183 -2.08 -3.83 -6.84
CA ILE A 183 -1.16 -2.90 -7.49
C ILE A 183 0.27 -3.20 -7.02
N PRO A 184 1.12 -3.79 -7.86
CA PRO A 184 2.53 -3.95 -7.54
C PRO A 184 3.23 -2.60 -7.62
N LEU A 185 3.94 -2.23 -6.57
CA LEU A 185 4.71 -1.00 -6.50
C LEU A 185 6.17 -1.32 -6.18
N TRP A 186 7.08 -0.74 -6.95
CA TRP A 186 8.51 -0.78 -6.70
C TRP A 186 8.95 0.40 -5.84
N ASP A 187 10.05 0.22 -5.13
CA ASP A 187 10.66 1.27 -4.31
C ASP A 187 9.67 1.97 -3.37
N THR A 188 8.72 1.18 -2.85
CA THR A 188 7.67 1.69 -1.98
C THR A 188 8.22 2.11 -0.64
N GLN A 189 7.87 3.30 -0.22
CA GLN A 189 8.13 3.86 1.09
C GLN A 189 6.84 4.38 1.71
N LEU A 190 6.72 4.20 3.02
CA LEU A 190 5.65 4.76 3.82
C LEU A 190 6.23 5.76 4.81
N ALA A 191 5.56 6.87 4.99
CA ALA A 191 5.87 7.82 6.04
C ALA A 191 4.58 8.42 6.61
N ALA A 192 4.54 8.62 7.91
CA ALA A 192 3.46 9.35 8.54
C ALA A 192 4.00 10.20 9.70
N PRO A 193 3.26 11.25 10.10
CA PRO A 193 3.51 11.89 11.37
C PRO A 193 3.43 10.86 12.49
N TRP A 194 4.26 11.01 13.53
CA TRP A 194 4.23 10.08 14.65
C TRP A 194 2.82 10.07 15.25
N PRO A 195 2.14 8.91 15.24
CA PRO A 195 0.76 8.87 15.69
C PRO A 195 0.70 9.12 17.21
N ALA A 196 -0.26 9.92 17.63
CA ALA A 196 -0.65 9.98 19.01
C ALA A 196 -1.09 8.57 19.47
N VAL A 197 -0.86 8.22 20.72
CA VAL A 197 -1.16 6.88 21.28
C VAL A 197 -2.64 6.47 21.11
N THR A 198 -3.51 7.46 20.85
CA THR A 198 -4.95 7.26 20.63
C THR A 198 -5.46 8.20 19.52
N GLY A 199 -6.40 7.73 18.73
CA GLY A 199 -7.07 8.52 17.71
C GLY A 199 -6.65 8.17 16.27
N SER A 200 -6.73 9.13 15.38
CA SER A 200 -6.31 9.02 13.98
C SER A 200 -5.18 9.99 13.66
N THR A 201 -4.34 9.62 12.71
CA THR A 201 -3.26 10.47 12.20
C THR A 201 -3.41 10.60 10.69
N SER A 202 -3.61 11.81 10.19
CA SER A 202 -3.70 12.12 8.77
C SER A 202 -2.37 12.62 8.20
N GLY A 203 -2.30 12.71 6.88
CA GLY A 203 -1.13 13.23 6.18
C GLY A 203 0.02 12.23 6.09
N GLY A 204 -0.25 10.93 6.20
CA GLY A 204 0.69 9.90 5.80
C GLY A 204 0.89 9.91 4.28
N LEU A 205 2.06 9.51 3.82
CA LEU A 205 2.40 9.38 2.41
C LEU A 205 2.92 7.98 2.13
N MET A 206 2.27 7.29 1.22
CA MET A 206 2.81 6.12 0.53
C MET A 206 3.31 6.58 -0.84
N ARG A 207 4.57 6.29 -1.15
CA ARG A 207 5.18 6.56 -2.44
C ARG A 207 5.73 5.26 -3.01
N GLY A 208 5.45 4.96 -4.27
CA GLY A 208 5.99 3.78 -4.95
C GLY A 208 5.91 3.94 -6.46
N PHE A 209 6.69 3.18 -7.20
CA PHE A 209 6.73 3.23 -8.65
C PHE A 209 5.89 2.11 -9.26
N LEU A 210 4.89 2.49 -10.06
CA LEU A 210 4.07 1.57 -10.85
C LEU A 210 4.63 1.51 -12.27
N ARG A 211 5.09 0.33 -12.70
CA ARG A 211 5.53 0.17 -14.09
C ARG A 211 4.35 0.21 -15.06
N GLU A 212 4.55 0.77 -16.24
CA GLU A 212 3.53 0.75 -17.30
C GLU A 212 3.12 -0.67 -17.67
N ALA A 213 4.07 -1.60 -17.76
CA ALA A 213 3.82 -3.01 -18.05
C ALA A 213 2.92 -3.71 -17.01
N ASP A 214 3.01 -3.32 -15.74
CA ASP A 214 2.13 -3.82 -14.68
C ASP A 214 0.76 -3.15 -14.77
N ALA A 215 0.71 -1.84 -15.02
CA ALA A 215 -0.53 -1.08 -15.18
C ALA A 215 -1.37 -1.57 -16.37
N ASP A 216 -0.74 -2.08 -17.42
CA ASP A 216 -1.41 -2.71 -18.58
C ASP A 216 -2.16 -4.01 -18.21
N GLN A 217 -1.77 -4.66 -17.12
CA GLN A 217 -2.42 -5.89 -16.64
C GLN A 217 -3.49 -5.64 -15.57
N ILE A 218 -3.53 -4.43 -15.03
CA ILE A 218 -4.49 -4.05 -13.98
C ILE A 218 -5.73 -3.47 -14.63
N THR A 219 -6.88 -3.99 -14.25
CA THR A 219 -8.18 -3.51 -14.73
C THR A 219 -8.90 -2.79 -13.60
N VAL A 220 -9.39 -1.59 -13.89
CA VAL A 220 -10.21 -0.77 -13.00
C VAL A 220 -11.56 -0.50 -13.67
N ASP A 221 -12.63 -0.42 -12.88
CA ASP A 221 -13.96 0.01 -13.36
C ASP A 221 -14.28 1.37 -12.74
N LEU A 222 -14.33 2.38 -13.57
CA LEU A 222 -14.66 3.76 -13.18
C LEU A 222 -16.15 4.07 -13.40
N GLY A 223 -17.03 3.07 -13.30
CA GLY A 223 -18.46 3.19 -13.50
C GLY A 223 -18.90 3.18 -14.97
N THR A 224 -17.99 2.88 -15.91
CA THR A 224 -18.26 2.88 -17.35
C THR A 224 -17.88 1.57 -18.03
N GLY A 225 -17.46 0.60 -17.24
CA GLY A 225 -16.90 -0.67 -17.63
C GLY A 225 -15.37 -0.75 -17.43
N PRO A 226 -14.83 -1.96 -17.48
CA PRO A 226 -13.44 -2.20 -17.17
C PRO A 226 -12.50 -1.59 -18.22
N VAL A 227 -11.45 -0.91 -17.74
CA VAL A 227 -10.36 -0.34 -18.54
C VAL A 227 -9.02 -0.69 -17.91
N THR A 228 -7.93 -0.67 -18.68
CA THR A 228 -6.59 -0.87 -18.11
C THR A 228 -6.17 0.37 -17.33
N LEU A 229 -5.46 0.16 -16.24
CA LEU A 229 -4.99 1.28 -15.40
C LEU A 229 -4.06 2.21 -16.18
N SER A 230 -3.20 1.67 -17.06
CA SER A 230 -2.34 2.47 -17.95
C SER A 230 -3.12 3.40 -18.87
N SER A 231 -4.30 2.98 -19.36
CA SER A 231 -5.12 3.79 -20.27
C SER A 231 -5.78 5.01 -19.61
N VAL A 232 -5.80 5.05 -18.30
CA VAL A 232 -6.35 6.19 -17.54
C VAL A 232 -5.27 7.04 -16.86
N LEU A 233 -4.03 6.59 -16.85
CA LEU A 233 -2.90 7.34 -16.31
C LEU A 233 -2.28 8.27 -17.37
N PRO A 234 -1.74 9.44 -16.99
CA PRO A 234 -1.15 10.41 -17.93
C PRO A 234 0.01 9.82 -18.72
N GLY A 235 -0.04 9.98 -20.05
CA GLY A 235 1.02 9.50 -20.96
C GLY A 235 1.04 7.99 -21.19
N GLY A 236 0.16 7.21 -20.54
CA GLY A 236 0.06 5.77 -20.74
C GLY A 236 -0.63 5.40 -22.05
N THR A 237 -0.52 4.13 -22.42
CA THR A 237 -1.07 3.60 -23.66
C THR A 237 -2.59 3.75 -23.72
N GLY A 238 -3.09 4.52 -24.67
CA GLY A 238 -4.53 4.78 -24.85
C GLY A 238 -5.09 5.89 -23.96
N SER A 239 -4.28 6.53 -23.12
CA SER A 239 -4.69 7.66 -22.29
C SER A 239 -5.12 8.86 -23.12
N CYS A 240 -6.21 9.49 -22.71
CA CYS A 240 -6.62 10.77 -23.27
C CYS A 240 -5.84 11.98 -22.70
N ALA A 241 -5.13 11.80 -21.60
CA ALA A 241 -4.39 12.84 -20.88
C ALA A 241 -3.02 13.11 -21.54
N THR A 242 -3.04 13.73 -22.73
CA THR A 242 -1.83 14.03 -23.51
C THR A 242 -1.24 15.42 -23.24
N ASN A 243 -2.00 16.29 -22.56
CA ASN A 243 -1.62 17.68 -22.30
C ASN A 243 -1.47 17.96 -20.79
N VAL A 244 -1.08 16.98 -20.04
CA VAL A 244 -0.80 17.12 -18.60
C VAL A 244 0.63 17.62 -18.37
N THR A 245 0.88 18.23 -17.22
CA THR A 245 2.20 18.80 -16.88
C THR A 245 3.26 17.72 -16.79
N HIS A 246 2.88 16.52 -16.32
CA HIS A 246 3.76 15.39 -16.14
C HIS A 246 3.08 14.10 -16.61
N GLY A 247 3.81 13.28 -17.35
CA GLY A 247 3.34 12.01 -17.91
C GLY A 247 4.09 10.81 -17.29
N LEU A 248 4.64 9.97 -18.17
CA LEU A 248 5.46 8.83 -17.75
C LEU A 248 6.77 9.26 -17.11
N ASP A 249 7.09 8.61 -16.01
CA ASP A 249 8.39 8.60 -15.35
C ASP A 249 9.25 7.42 -15.83
N SER A 250 10.42 7.31 -15.23
CA SER A 250 11.28 6.12 -15.38
C SER A 250 11.94 5.78 -14.04
N ASP A 251 11.86 4.53 -13.67
CA ASP A 251 12.63 3.96 -12.57
C ASP A 251 13.28 2.65 -13.02
N ARG A 252 14.52 2.39 -12.61
CA ARG A 252 15.30 1.19 -13.00
C ARG A 252 15.31 0.93 -14.52
N ASN A 253 15.23 1.99 -15.35
CA ASN A 253 15.08 1.99 -16.83
C ASN A 253 13.75 1.42 -17.35
N GLU A 254 12.73 1.29 -16.50
CA GLU A 254 11.37 0.93 -16.88
C GLU A 254 10.48 2.17 -16.91
N PRO A 255 9.60 2.34 -17.91
CA PRO A 255 8.62 3.41 -17.91
C PRO A 255 7.48 3.11 -16.94
N GLY A 256 6.90 4.17 -16.37
CA GLY A 256 5.79 4.04 -15.43
C GLY A 256 5.47 5.35 -14.73
N TRP A 257 4.94 5.27 -13.52
CA TRP A 257 4.54 6.44 -12.74
C TRP A 257 4.97 6.30 -11.28
N TRP A 258 5.48 7.39 -10.72
CA TRP A 258 5.57 7.52 -9.28
C TRP A 258 4.18 7.79 -8.71
N MET A 259 3.65 6.81 -7.97
CA MET A 259 2.35 6.90 -7.32
C MET A 259 2.51 7.54 -5.94
N TYR A 260 1.71 8.55 -5.67
CA TYR A 260 1.68 9.27 -4.38
C TYR A 260 0.29 9.13 -3.79
N LEU A 261 0.17 8.32 -2.74
CA LEU A 261 -1.09 8.09 -2.05
C LEU A 261 -1.01 8.69 -0.65
N GLU A 262 -1.91 9.60 -0.35
CA GLU A 262 -2.12 10.05 1.03
C GLU A 262 -2.89 8.99 1.78
N TYR A 263 -2.49 8.73 3.03
CA TYR A 263 -3.23 7.80 3.88
C TYR A 263 -3.43 8.34 5.29
N ARG A 264 -4.46 7.84 5.97
CA ARG A 264 -4.75 8.07 7.37
C ARG A 264 -4.61 6.78 8.14
N LEU A 265 -3.99 6.85 9.31
CA LEU A 265 -3.90 5.77 10.29
C LEU A 265 -4.94 5.97 11.38
N ASP A 266 -5.75 4.98 11.62
CA ASP A 266 -6.71 4.92 12.72
C ASP A 266 -6.22 3.91 13.77
N ALA A 267 -6.17 4.33 15.06
CA ALA A 267 -5.73 3.45 16.13
C ALA A 267 -6.69 2.28 16.33
N VAL A 268 -6.16 1.09 16.45
CA VAL A 268 -6.91 -0.14 16.68
C VAL A 268 -6.33 -0.96 17.82
N SER A 269 -7.17 -1.74 18.49
CA SER A 269 -6.72 -2.71 19.49
C SER A 269 -6.36 -4.01 18.79
N LEU A 270 -5.14 -4.50 19.00
CA LEU A 270 -4.67 -5.76 18.45
C LEU A 270 -4.85 -6.88 19.49
N THR A 271 -5.47 -7.97 19.08
CA THR A 271 -5.68 -9.16 19.92
C THR A 271 -5.31 -10.42 19.16
N GLY A 272 -4.60 -11.36 19.83
CA GLY A 272 -4.21 -12.63 19.21
C GLY A 272 -3.00 -12.57 18.26
N PHE A 273 -2.24 -11.49 18.32
CA PHE A 273 -1.01 -11.29 17.53
C PHE A 273 0.23 -11.78 18.27
#